data_8e44eb40895418f26b7d832ef4a6e997
#
_entry.id   8e44eb40895418f26b7d832ef4a6e997
#
_cell.length_a   1.000
_cell.length_b   1.000
_cell.length_c   1.000
_cell.angle_alpha   90.00
_cell.angle_beta   90.00
_cell.angle_gamma   90.00
#
_symmetry.space_group_name_H-M   'P 1'
#
loop_
_entity.id
_entity.type
_entity.pdbx_description
1 polymer ?
#
loop_
_entity_poly.entity_id
_entity_poly.type
_entity_poly.pdbx_seq_one_letter_code
_entity_poly.pdbx_strand_id
1 'polypeptide(L)' 'MLLEMKSRYTNENVTDIDGVKIDFAENWVHLRKSNTEPIIRIYTEAKSQAEADTLAERFIAEIKAICNL' A
#
# COMPACT_ATOMS: atom_id res chain seq x y z
N MET A 1 10.05 -5.62 -2.63
CA MET A 1 8.60 -5.36 -2.82
C MET A 1 8.24 -3.89 -2.64
N LEU A 2 8.64 -3.26 -1.55
CA LEU A 2 8.28 -1.84 -1.32
C LEU A 2 8.88 -0.90 -2.37
N LEU A 3 10.09 -1.16 -2.83
CA LEU A 3 10.70 -0.38 -3.91
C LEU A 3 9.90 -0.48 -5.21
N GLU A 4 9.45 -1.69 -5.53
CA GLU A 4 8.61 -1.92 -6.70
C GLU A 4 7.31 -1.15 -6.59
N MET A 5 6.69 -1.19 -5.42
CA MET A 5 5.42 -0.49 -5.19
C MET A 5 5.62 1.02 -5.30
N LYS A 6 6.70 1.55 -4.72
CA LYS A 6 7.03 2.97 -4.82
C LYS A 6 7.22 3.38 -6.28
N SER A 7 7.90 2.54 -7.05
CA SER A 7 8.17 2.81 -8.46
C SER A 7 6.90 2.86 -9.30
N ARG A 8 5.91 2.04 -8.98
CA ARG A 8 4.64 2.00 -9.71
C ARG A 8 3.81 3.27 -9.52
N TYR A 9 4.03 3.97 -8.42
CA TYR A 9 3.19 5.12 -8.05
C TYR A 9 3.97 6.43 -7.98
N THR A 10 5.01 6.58 -8.81
CA THR A 10 5.85 7.80 -8.80
C THR A 10 5.07 9.04 -9.19
N ASN A 11 3.93 8.91 -9.88
CA ASN A 11 3.09 10.05 -10.24
C ASN A 11 2.17 10.50 -9.11
N GLU A 12 2.14 9.76 -8.01
CA GLU A 12 1.36 10.09 -6.83
C GLU A 12 2.28 10.63 -5.74
N ASN A 13 1.70 11.17 -4.68
CA ASN A 13 2.47 11.60 -3.53
C ASN A 13 2.90 10.37 -2.73
N VAL A 14 4.16 10.00 -2.83
CA VAL A 14 4.69 8.83 -2.16
C VAL A 14 5.66 9.25 -1.06
N THR A 15 5.42 8.77 0.15
CA THR A 15 6.30 8.97 1.29
C THR A 15 6.90 7.63 1.69
N ASP A 16 8.22 7.56 1.85
CA ASP A 16 8.90 6.31 2.16
C ASP A 16 9.72 6.34 3.45
N ILE A 17 9.36 7.23 4.37
CA ILE A 17 10.09 7.38 5.63
C ILE A 17 9.90 6.16 6.53
N ASP A 18 8.68 5.65 6.64
CA ASP A 18 8.34 4.52 7.50
C ASP A 18 7.45 3.56 6.70
N GLY A 19 8.09 2.81 5.81
CA GLY A 19 7.38 2.01 4.83
C GLY A 19 7.07 2.85 3.60
N VAL A 20 6.03 2.52 2.87
CA VAL A 20 5.61 3.26 1.69
C VAL A 20 4.18 3.72 1.86
N LYS A 21 3.97 5.03 1.89
CA LYS A 21 2.65 5.62 1.94
C LYS A 21 2.36 6.31 0.62
N ILE A 22 1.23 5.98 0.02
CA ILE A 22 0.81 6.54 -1.26
C ILE A 22 -0.46 7.34 -1.01
N ASP A 23 -0.39 8.66 -1.23
CA ASP A 23 -1.52 9.55 -1.07
C ASP A 23 -2.19 9.80 -2.42
N PHE A 24 -3.45 9.38 -2.54
CA PHE A 24 -4.28 9.68 -3.70
C PHE A 24 -5.12 10.91 -3.43
N ALA A 25 -5.93 11.32 -4.40
CA ALA A 25 -6.71 12.55 -4.28
C ALA A 25 -7.67 12.55 -3.09
N GLU A 26 -8.28 11.40 -2.78
CA GLU A 26 -9.31 11.32 -1.74
C GLU A 26 -9.07 10.19 -0.74
N ASN A 27 -7.99 9.43 -0.90
CA ASN A 27 -7.69 8.32 -0.01
C ASN A 27 -6.18 8.08 0.01
N TRP A 28 -5.76 7.17 0.88
CA TRP A 28 -4.35 6.80 0.95
C TRP A 28 -4.20 5.35 1.38
N VAL A 29 -3.03 4.79 1.07
CA VAL A 29 -2.62 3.46 1.52
C VAL A 29 -1.23 3.55 2.09
N HIS A 30 -1.00 2.85 3.21
CA HIS A 30 0.31 2.79 3.84
C HIS A 30 0.72 1.33 3.98
N LEU A 31 1.84 0.99 3.37
CA LEU A 31 2.41 -0.35 3.39
C LEU A 31 3.62 -0.36 4.32
N ARG A 32 3.56 -1.16 5.37
CA ARG A 32 4.64 -1.27 6.35
C ARG A 32 5.12 -2.70 6.46
N LYS A 33 6.44 -2.86 6.46
CA LYS A 33 7.05 -4.16 6.69
C LYS A 33 7.13 -4.41 8.20
N SER A 34 6.70 -5.59 8.64
CA SER A 34 6.84 -5.97 10.05
C SER A 34 8.30 -6.33 10.34
N ASN A 35 8.80 -5.89 11.50
CA ASN A 35 10.17 -6.20 11.92
C ASN A 35 10.29 -7.59 12.53
N THR A 36 9.17 -8.17 13.01
CA THR A 36 9.18 -9.43 13.74
C THR A 36 8.63 -10.59 12.93
N GLU A 37 7.92 -10.31 11.85
CA GLU A 37 7.30 -11.33 11.01
C GLU A 37 7.50 -10.99 9.54
N PRO A 38 7.60 -11.97 8.65
CA PRO A 38 7.77 -11.71 7.22
C PRO A 38 6.44 -11.34 6.55
N ILE A 39 5.73 -10.38 7.13
CA ILE A 39 4.45 -9.92 6.61
C ILE A 39 4.51 -8.42 6.33
N ILE A 40 3.60 -7.97 5.49
CA ILE A 40 3.43 -6.56 5.19
C ILE A 40 2.07 -6.14 5.73
N ARG A 41 2.06 -5.06 6.51
CA ARG A 41 0.84 -4.49 7.04
C ARG A 41 0.33 -3.43 6.08
N ILE A 42 -0.97 -3.45 5.83
CA ILE A 42 -1.61 -2.52 4.92
C ILE A 42 -2.63 -1.70 5.69
N TYR A 43 -2.47 -0.39 5.66
CA TYR A 43 -3.40 0.55 6.26
C TYR A 43 -4.01 1.39 5.14
N THR A 44 -5.31 1.55 5.16
CA THR A 44 -6.01 2.37 4.16
C THR A 44 -6.99 3.29 4.83
N GLU A 45 -7.25 4.43 4.19
CA GLU A 45 -8.30 5.34 4.59
C GLU A 45 -8.95 5.93 3.36
N ALA A 46 -10.27 6.02 3.36
CA ALA A 46 -11.06 6.53 2.25
C ALA A 46 -12.32 7.17 2.79
N LYS A 47 -13.18 7.69 1.92
CA LYS A 47 -14.43 8.34 2.31
C LYS A 47 -15.40 7.40 3.02
N SER A 48 -15.36 6.12 2.68
CA SER A 48 -16.24 5.13 3.27
C SER A 48 -15.47 3.85 3.55
N GLN A 49 -16.02 3.01 4.42
CA GLN A 49 -15.44 1.72 4.72
C GLN A 49 -15.35 0.83 3.48
N ALA A 50 -16.38 0.89 2.63
CA ALA A 50 -16.39 0.09 1.40
C ALA A 50 -15.26 0.49 0.46
N GLU A 51 -14.99 1.78 0.32
CA GLU A 51 -13.89 2.27 -0.51
C GLU A 51 -12.54 1.90 0.08
N ALA A 52 -12.40 2.00 1.41
CA ALA A 52 -11.17 1.61 2.08
C ALA A 52 -10.89 0.11 1.90
N ASP A 53 -11.92 -0.71 2.02
CA ASP A 53 -11.78 -2.16 1.82
C ASP A 53 -11.40 -2.50 0.39
N THR A 54 -12.01 -1.83 -0.58
CA THR A 54 -11.68 -2.02 -2.00
C THR A 54 -10.23 -1.66 -2.28
N LEU A 55 -9.77 -0.54 -1.71
CA LEU A 55 -8.38 -0.10 -1.87
C LEU A 55 -7.42 -1.12 -1.25
N ALA A 56 -7.73 -1.62 -0.07
CA ALA A 56 -6.92 -2.63 0.59
C ALA A 56 -6.82 -3.92 -0.24
N GLU A 57 -7.94 -4.38 -0.76
CA GLU A 57 -7.98 -5.57 -1.60
C GLU A 57 -7.15 -5.41 -2.87
N ARG A 58 -7.21 -4.24 -3.48
CA ARG A 58 -6.41 -3.92 -4.66
C ARG A 58 -4.92 -4.05 -4.36
N PHE A 59 -4.47 -3.49 -3.25
CA PHE A 59 -3.05 -3.53 -2.90
C PHE A 59 -2.62 -4.92 -2.44
N ILE A 60 -3.49 -5.67 -1.79
CA ILE A 60 -3.21 -7.07 -1.46
C ILE A 60 -2.95 -7.87 -2.74
N ALA A 61 -3.78 -7.68 -3.76
CA ALA A 61 -3.62 -8.36 -5.04
C ALA A 61 -2.31 -7.95 -5.74
N GLU A 62 -1.97 -6.66 -5.70
CA GLU A 62 -0.71 -6.19 -6.30
C GLU A 62 0.50 -6.77 -5.58
N ILE A 63 0.46 -6.82 -4.26
CA ILE A 63 1.56 -7.39 -3.46
C ILE A 63 1.75 -8.86 -3.79
N LYS A 64 0.67 -9.61 -3.88
CA LYS A 64 0.74 -11.03 -4.24
C LYS A 64 1.34 -11.22 -5.62
N ALA A 65 1.00 -10.35 -6.57
CA ALA A 65 1.55 -10.43 -7.91
C ALA A 65 3.06 -10.14 -7.92
N ILE A 66 3.49 -9.12 -7.17
CA ILE A 66 4.91 -8.74 -7.09
C ILE A 66 5.72 -9.83 -6.40
N CYS A 67 5.21 -10.39 -5.32
CA CYS A 67 5.89 -11.41 -4.53
C CYS A 67 5.70 -12.82 -5.07
N ASN A 68 4.90 -12.96 -6.10
CA ASN A 68 4.62 -14.26 -6.73
C ASN A 68 3.97 -15.25 -5.76
N LEU A 69 3.04 -14.75 -4.98
CA LEU A 69 2.31 -15.56 -3.99
C LEU A 69 0.97 -16.05 -4.53
#